data_0a0ffdc24f028d1c5bc11fbfcc921357
#
_entry.id   0a0ffdc24f028d1c5bc11fbfcc921357
#
_cell.length_a   1.000
_cell.length_b   1.000
_cell.length_c   1.000
_cell.angle_alpha   90.00
_cell.angle_beta   90.00
_cell.angle_gamma   90.00
#
_symmetry.space_group_name_H-M   'P 1'
#
loop_
_entity.id
_entity.type
_entity.pdbx_description
1 polymer ?
#
loop_
_entity_poly.entity_id
_entity_poly.type
_entity_poly.pdbx_seq_one_letter_code
_entity_poly.pdbx_strand_id
1 'polypeptide(L)'
;MLDGTRVNLSELLGQVVVLQFTASWCSVCIQEMPHLEKEVWLPFKDEGLMLIGIDRDEPLEVVKKFKKQTGITYPLALDPGAKHFSKFAHKNAGVTRNVVIDKKGNIAFLTRLFEKDEFEAMKQKIKLLLKE
;
A
#
# COMPACT_ATOMS: atom_id res chain seq x y z
N MET A 1 10.63 0.26 6.84
CA MET A 1 10.40 1.69 6.57
C MET A 1 11.69 2.35 6.10
N LEU A 2 11.59 3.47 5.42
CA LEU A 2 12.78 4.15 4.87
C LEU A 2 13.70 4.73 5.93
N ASP A 3 13.18 4.99 7.12
CA ASP A 3 13.97 5.50 8.25
C ASP A 3 14.66 4.41 9.07
N GLY A 4 14.61 3.16 8.60
CA GLY A 4 15.22 2.03 9.29
C GLY A 4 14.32 1.33 10.31
N THR A 5 13.14 1.88 10.60
CA THR A 5 12.22 1.23 11.53
C THR A 5 11.57 0.01 10.87
N ARG A 6 11.23 -0.98 11.70
CA ARG A 6 10.48 -2.16 11.28
C ARG A 6 9.07 -2.08 11.83
N VAL A 7 8.09 -2.46 11.01
CA VAL A 7 6.70 -2.50 11.43
C VAL A 7 6.16 -3.91 11.18
N ASN A 8 5.60 -4.51 12.22
CA ASN A 8 4.90 -5.79 12.10
C ASN A 8 3.40 -5.52 11.97
N LEU A 9 2.71 -6.30 11.15
CA LEU A 9 1.26 -6.16 10.98
C LEU A 9 0.52 -6.34 12.30
N SER A 10 1.05 -7.18 13.21
CA SER A 10 0.45 -7.37 14.54
C SER A 10 0.39 -6.07 15.36
N GLU A 11 1.31 -5.16 15.14
CA GLU A 11 1.34 -3.85 15.82
C GLU A 11 0.25 -2.91 15.29
N LEU A 12 -0.33 -3.21 14.13
CA LEU A 12 -1.34 -2.40 13.47
C LEU A 12 -2.76 -2.91 13.68
N LEU A 13 -2.93 -3.96 14.50
CA LEU A 13 -4.27 -4.44 14.85
C LEU A 13 -5.08 -3.31 15.48
N GLY A 14 -6.35 -3.24 15.12
CA GLY A 14 -7.22 -2.13 15.52
C GLY A 14 -7.29 -1.00 14.50
N GLN A 15 -6.41 -1.03 13.49
CA GLN A 15 -6.45 -0.09 12.37
C GLN A 15 -6.80 -0.83 11.09
N VAL A 16 -7.40 -0.11 10.14
CA VAL A 16 -7.54 -0.61 8.77
C VAL A 16 -6.22 -0.36 8.06
N VAL A 17 -5.63 -1.41 7.50
CA VAL A 17 -4.32 -1.32 6.85
C VAL A 17 -4.48 -1.56 5.36
N VAL A 18 -3.89 -0.69 4.55
CA VAL A 18 -3.80 -0.89 3.10
C VAL A 18 -2.32 -1.03 2.76
N LEU A 19 -1.98 -2.15 2.15
CA LEU A 19 -0.64 -2.40 1.63
C LEU A 19 -0.68 -2.22 0.12
N GLN A 20 0.04 -1.23 -0.38
CA GLN A 20 0.21 -1.05 -1.82
C GLN A 20 1.57 -1.60 -2.22
N PHE A 21 1.58 -2.61 -3.07
CA PHE A 21 2.84 -3.08 -3.66
C PHE A 21 3.17 -2.22 -4.86
N THR A 22 4.40 -1.70 -4.90
CA THR A 22 4.82 -0.72 -5.89
C THR A 22 6.30 -0.92 -6.27
N ALA A 23 6.75 -0.19 -7.27
CA ALA A 23 8.15 -0.11 -7.68
C ALA A 23 8.36 1.14 -8.53
N SER A 24 9.58 1.67 -8.55
CA SER A 24 9.89 2.90 -9.30
C SER A 24 9.74 2.75 -10.82
N TRP A 25 9.86 1.52 -11.32
CA TRP A 25 9.73 1.21 -12.75
C TRP A 25 8.29 0.89 -13.17
N CYS A 26 7.35 0.89 -12.24
CA CYS A 26 5.96 0.50 -12.51
C CYS A 26 5.12 1.72 -12.85
N SER A 27 4.82 1.92 -14.13
CA SER A 27 4.04 3.09 -14.57
C SER A 27 2.62 3.10 -14.02
N VAL A 28 1.98 1.94 -13.90
CA VAL A 28 0.63 1.83 -13.35
C VAL A 28 0.61 2.19 -11.87
N CYS A 29 1.64 1.76 -11.12
CA CYS A 29 1.79 2.13 -9.71
C CYS A 29 1.92 3.65 -9.56
N ILE A 30 2.73 4.27 -10.41
CA ILE A 30 2.94 5.73 -10.41
C ILE A 30 1.64 6.47 -10.69
N GLN A 31 0.83 5.95 -11.62
CA GLN A 31 -0.48 6.54 -11.92
C GLN A 31 -1.45 6.44 -10.75
N GLU A 32 -1.39 5.34 -9.99
CA GLU A 32 -2.27 5.11 -8.85
C GLU A 32 -1.89 5.95 -7.63
N MET A 33 -0.60 6.19 -7.41
CA MET A 33 -0.11 6.78 -6.16
C MET A 33 -0.73 8.14 -5.82
N PRO A 34 -0.91 9.09 -6.77
CA PRO A 34 -1.59 10.35 -6.44
C PRO A 34 -3.04 10.14 -6.00
N HIS A 35 -3.73 9.14 -6.55
CA HIS A 35 -5.11 8.82 -6.15
C HIS A 35 -5.15 8.21 -4.75
N LEU A 36 -4.20 7.34 -4.42
CA LEU A 36 -4.10 6.80 -3.06
C LEU A 36 -3.80 7.91 -2.05
N GLU A 37 -2.94 8.84 -2.39
CA GLU A 37 -2.61 9.98 -1.53
C GLU A 37 -3.84 10.84 -1.26
N LYS A 38 -4.53 11.28 -2.31
CA LYS A 38 -5.64 12.24 -2.22
C LYS A 38 -6.95 11.62 -1.77
N GLU A 39 -7.21 10.36 -2.14
CA GLU A 39 -8.53 9.77 -1.97
C GLU A 39 -8.59 8.73 -0.84
N VAL A 40 -7.42 8.26 -0.37
CA VAL A 40 -7.36 7.25 0.69
C VAL A 40 -6.55 7.75 1.89
N TRP A 41 -5.30 8.14 1.68
CA TRP A 41 -4.42 8.50 2.79
C TRP A 41 -4.84 9.80 3.49
N LEU A 42 -4.90 10.89 2.76
CA LEU A 42 -5.21 12.19 3.38
C LEU A 42 -6.59 12.23 4.04
N PRO A 43 -7.67 11.67 3.42
CA PRO A 43 -8.98 11.69 4.09
C PRO A 43 -9.07 10.81 5.32
N PHE A 44 -8.36 9.68 5.38
CA PHE A 44 -8.59 8.67 6.41
C PHE A 44 -7.43 8.43 7.36
N LYS A 45 -6.27 9.07 7.17
CA LYS A 45 -5.09 8.82 8.00
C LYS A 45 -5.31 9.09 9.49
N ASP A 46 -6.19 10.02 9.82
CA ASP A 46 -6.52 10.37 11.21
C ASP A 46 -7.76 9.64 11.71
N GLU A 47 -8.32 8.74 10.92
CA GLU A 47 -9.53 7.98 11.26
C GLU A 47 -9.26 6.50 11.51
N GLY A 48 -8.00 6.13 11.72
CA GLY A 48 -7.62 4.75 12.01
C GLY A 48 -7.16 3.97 10.78
N LEU A 49 -6.76 4.67 9.71
CA LEU A 49 -6.18 4.04 8.52
C LEU A 49 -4.67 4.15 8.54
N MET A 50 -4.00 3.06 8.19
CA MET A 50 -2.58 3.05 7.86
C MET A 50 -2.41 2.58 6.41
N LEU A 51 -1.81 3.42 5.57
CA LEU A 51 -1.46 3.07 4.20
C LEU A 51 0.06 2.99 4.10
N ILE A 52 0.55 1.84 3.67
CA ILE A 52 1.98 1.61 3.50
C ILE A 52 2.22 1.15 2.06
N GLY A 53 3.08 1.88 1.34
CA GLY A 53 3.57 1.42 0.04
C GLY A 53 4.77 0.49 0.27
N ILE A 54 4.70 -0.73 -0.25
CA ILE A 54 5.78 -1.71 -0.13
C ILE A 54 6.47 -1.80 -1.47
N ASP A 55 7.72 -1.31 -1.52
CA ASP A 55 8.50 -1.28 -2.75
C ASP A 55 9.17 -2.63 -2.98
N ARG A 56 8.83 -3.25 -4.10
CA ARG A 56 9.25 -4.60 -4.43
C ARG A 56 10.70 -4.63 -4.90
N ASP A 57 11.56 -5.18 -4.05
CA ASP A 57 12.93 -5.57 -4.39
C ASP A 57 13.77 -4.44 -5.00
N GLU A 58 13.68 -3.23 -4.43
CA GLU A 58 14.54 -2.11 -4.83
C GLU A 58 15.38 -1.62 -3.65
N PRO A 59 16.60 -1.09 -3.89
CA PRO A 59 17.43 -0.60 -2.81
C PRO A 59 16.91 0.71 -2.22
N LEU A 60 17.29 0.97 -0.97
CA LEU A 60 16.84 2.14 -0.20
C LEU A 60 16.98 3.45 -0.96
N GLU A 61 18.12 3.67 -1.61
CA GLU A 61 18.40 4.92 -2.32
C GLU A 61 17.42 5.16 -3.47
N VAL A 62 17.05 4.10 -4.19
CA VAL A 62 16.09 4.15 -5.28
C VAL A 62 14.70 4.51 -4.73
N VAL A 63 14.31 3.90 -3.62
CA VAL A 63 12.98 4.10 -3.02
C VAL A 63 12.86 5.51 -2.43
N LYS A 64 13.90 6.03 -1.80
CA LYS A 64 13.92 7.41 -1.29
C LYS A 64 13.71 8.42 -2.42
N LYS A 65 14.42 8.23 -3.54
CA LYS A 65 14.28 9.08 -4.72
C LYS A 65 12.87 8.99 -5.31
N PHE A 66 12.33 7.79 -5.39
CA PHE A 66 10.99 7.51 -5.88
C PHE A 66 9.93 8.23 -5.05
N LYS A 67 10.02 8.15 -3.73
CA LYS A 67 9.09 8.85 -2.84
C LYS A 67 9.13 10.36 -3.08
N LYS A 68 10.32 10.92 -3.22
CA LYS A 68 10.50 12.36 -3.47
C LYS A 68 9.90 12.77 -4.81
N GLN A 69 10.10 11.96 -5.84
CA GLN A 69 9.59 12.25 -7.18
C GLN A 69 8.06 12.19 -7.27
N THR A 70 7.44 11.26 -6.54
CA THR A 70 5.99 11.11 -6.56
C THR A 70 5.25 12.11 -5.69
N GLY A 71 5.94 12.68 -4.69
CA GLY A 71 5.35 13.66 -3.78
C GLY A 71 4.36 13.09 -2.78
N ILE A 72 4.27 11.78 -2.65
CA ILE A 72 3.36 11.16 -1.69
C ILE A 72 3.86 11.36 -0.25
N THR A 73 2.91 11.40 0.70
CA THR A 73 3.22 11.57 2.12
C THR A 73 2.99 10.29 2.93
N TYR A 74 2.29 9.30 2.39
CA TYR A 74 2.14 8.04 3.11
C TYR A 74 3.48 7.26 3.12
N PRO A 75 3.73 6.47 4.18
CA PRO A 75 5.01 5.80 4.34
C PRO A 75 5.26 4.72 3.28
N LEU A 76 6.53 4.56 2.92
CA LEU A 76 7.00 3.47 2.08
C LEU A 76 7.90 2.53 2.88
N ALA A 77 7.86 1.26 2.54
CA ALA A 77 8.70 0.22 3.13
C ALA A 77 9.44 -0.53 2.04
N LEU A 78 10.54 -1.16 2.40
CA LEU A 78 11.33 -1.99 1.50
C LEU A 78 10.88 -3.44 1.58
N ASP A 79 10.94 -4.13 0.44
CA ASP A 79 10.66 -5.57 0.34
C ASP A 79 11.79 -6.28 -0.41
N PRO A 80 12.96 -6.46 0.22
CA PRO A 80 14.10 -7.11 -0.43
C PRO A 80 13.74 -8.52 -0.92
N GLY A 81 14.11 -8.83 -2.17
CA GLY A 81 13.82 -10.13 -2.76
C GLY A 81 12.35 -10.40 -3.03
N ALA A 82 11.50 -9.38 -2.96
CA ALA A 82 10.05 -9.52 -3.10
C ALA A 82 9.46 -10.51 -2.10
N LYS A 83 10.03 -10.56 -0.91
CA LYS A 83 9.69 -11.56 0.11
C LYS A 83 8.24 -11.46 0.58
N HIS A 84 7.75 -10.24 0.84
CA HIS A 84 6.37 -10.02 1.25
C HIS A 84 5.42 -10.10 0.06
N PHE A 85 5.80 -9.55 -1.08
CA PHE A 85 5.01 -9.62 -2.30
C PHE A 85 4.67 -11.06 -2.67
N SER A 86 5.63 -11.98 -2.56
CA SER A 86 5.43 -13.39 -2.92
C SER A 86 4.40 -14.11 -2.06
N LYS A 87 4.04 -13.55 -0.90
CA LYS A 87 2.98 -14.11 -0.04
C LYS A 87 1.59 -13.82 -0.59
N PHE A 88 1.44 -12.84 -1.46
CA PHE A 88 0.14 -12.41 -1.99
C PHE A 88 0.01 -12.65 -3.49
N ALA A 89 1.13 -12.88 -4.19
CA ALA A 89 1.14 -13.06 -5.64
C ALA A 89 2.36 -13.85 -6.06
N HIS A 90 2.32 -14.40 -7.27
CA HIS A 90 3.49 -15.05 -7.84
C HIS A 90 4.63 -14.04 -7.98
N LYS A 91 5.86 -14.48 -7.69
CA LYS A 91 7.04 -13.60 -7.70
C LYS A 91 7.23 -12.85 -9.01
N ASN A 92 6.84 -13.46 -10.13
CA ASN A 92 6.95 -12.87 -11.48
C ASN A 92 5.68 -12.14 -11.93
N ALA A 93 4.67 -12.03 -11.07
CA ALA A 93 3.44 -11.31 -11.40
C ALA A 93 3.68 -9.80 -11.40
N GLY A 94 2.76 -9.05 -12.01
CA GLY A 94 2.80 -7.59 -12.00
C GLY A 94 2.72 -7.03 -10.57
N VAL A 95 3.41 -5.92 -10.32
CA VAL A 95 3.58 -5.37 -8.97
C VAL A 95 2.33 -4.69 -8.44
N THR A 96 1.57 -4.01 -9.31
CA THR A 96 0.46 -3.13 -8.91
C THR A 96 -0.64 -3.93 -8.22
N ARG A 97 -0.61 -3.96 -6.89
CA ARG A 97 -1.59 -4.66 -6.07
C ARG A 97 -1.82 -3.90 -4.78
N ASN A 98 -3.06 -3.92 -4.31
CA ASN A 98 -3.41 -3.40 -2.99
C ASN A 98 -4.05 -4.53 -2.19
N VAL A 99 -3.68 -4.60 -0.92
CA VAL A 99 -4.26 -5.54 0.03
C VAL A 99 -4.86 -4.72 1.16
N VAL A 100 -6.17 -4.86 1.38
CA VAL A 100 -6.87 -4.19 2.47
C VAL A 100 -7.06 -5.17 3.62
N ILE A 101 -6.59 -4.80 4.80
CA ILE A 101 -6.64 -5.63 6.00
C ILE A 101 -7.54 -4.95 7.01
N ASP A 102 -8.50 -5.70 7.58
CA ASP A 102 -9.44 -5.16 8.55
C ASP A 102 -8.80 -4.99 9.94
N LYS A 103 -9.56 -4.44 10.89
CA LYS A 103 -9.07 -4.18 12.26
C LYS A 103 -8.69 -5.43 13.02
N LYS A 104 -9.15 -6.60 12.57
CA LYS A 104 -8.85 -7.90 13.19
C LYS A 104 -7.65 -8.59 12.55
N GLY A 105 -7.08 -8.00 11.50
CA GLY A 105 -5.93 -8.56 10.82
C GLY A 105 -6.26 -9.49 9.65
N ASN A 106 -7.52 -9.55 9.22
CA ASN A 106 -7.95 -10.39 8.11
C ASN A 106 -7.94 -9.62 6.80
N ILE A 107 -7.60 -10.31 5.71
CA ILE A 107 -7.66 -9.71 4.37
C ILE A 107 -9.12 -9.51 3.99
N ALA A 108 -9.50 -8.25 3.75
CA ALA A 108 -10.88 -7.88 3.44
C ALA A 108 -11.11 -7.55 1.97
N PHE A 109 -10.07 -7.18 1.23
CA PHE A 109 -10.19 -6.77 -0.17
C PHE A 109 -8.84 -6.85 -0.87
N LEU A 110 -8.85 -7.22 -2.14
CA LEU A 110 -7.64 -7.29 -2.97
C LEU A 110 -7.91 -6.57 -4.29
N THR A 111 -6.92 -5.80 -4.78
CA THR A 111 -6.98 -5.23 -6.11
C THR A 111 -5.77 -5.66 -6.93
N ARG A 112 -5.89 -5.53 -8.25
CA ARG A 112 -4.81 -5.78 -9.22
C ARG A 112 -4.82 -4.65 -10.24
N LEU A 113 -3.63 -4.13 -10.56
CA LEU A 113 -3.50 -3.00 -11.48
C LEU A 113 -4.21 -1.75 -10.93
N PHE A 114 -4.47 -0.77 -11.79
CA PHE A 114 -5.24 0.41 -11.41
C PHE A 114 -6.45 0.51 -12.34
N GLU A 115 -7.57 -0.03 -11.88
CA GLU A 115 -8.84 -0.04 -12.60
C GLU A 115 -9.83 0.79 -11.78
N LYS A 116 -10.50 1.74 -12.44
CA LYS A 116 -11.32 2.75 -11.77
C LYS A 116 -12.42 2.16 -10.89
N ASP A 117 -13.17 1.19 -11.41
CA ASP A 117 -14.29 0.61 -10.66
C ASP A 117 -13.80 -0.21 -9.46
N GLU A 118 -12.70 -0.93 -9.63
CA GLU A 118 -12.07 -1.68 -8.55
C GLU A 118 -11.52 -0.74 -7.48
N PHE A 119 -10.91 0.37 -7.87
CA PHE A 119 -10.40 1.37 -6.94
C PHE A 119 -11.53 2.02 -6.14
N GLU A 120 -12.64 2.35 -6.78
CA GLU A 120 -13.81 2.90 -6.10
C GLU A 120 -14.42 1.89 -5.12
N ALA A 121 -14.50 0.61 -5.52
CA ALA A 121 -14.97 -0.45 -4.64
C ALA A 121 -14.06 -0.60 -3.42
N MET A 122 -12.75 -0.50 -3.60
CA MET A 122 -11.79 -0.53 -2.50
C MET A 122 -12.03 0.62 -1.53
N LYS A 123 -12.23 1.84 -2.02
CA LYS A 123 -12.51 3.00 -1.17
C LYS A 123 -13.78 2.81 -0.35
N GLN A 124 -14.84 2.28 -0.95
CA GLN A 124 -16.08 2.02 -0.23
C GLN A 124 -15.88 0.95 0.85
N LYS A 125 -15.11 -0.09 0.55
CA LYS A 125 -14.78 -1.12 1.54
C LYS A 125 -14.00 -0.55 2.72
N ILE A 126 -13.03 0.32 2.45
CA ILE A 126 -12.25 0.99 3.50
C ILE A 126 -13.18 1.81 4.40
N LYS A 127 -14.10 2.58 3.82
CA LYS A 127 -15.05 3.37 4.61
C LYS A 127 -15.90 2.51 5.53
N LEU A 128 -16.36 1.37 5.04
CA LEU A 128 -17.15 0.44 5.84
C LEU A 128 -16.33 -0.15 6.98
N LEU A 129 -15.09 -0.55 6.71
CA LEU A 129 -14.21 -1.15 7.71
C LEU A 129 -13.83 -0.14 8.81
N LEU A 130 -13.68 1.12 8.47
CA LEU A 130 -13.34 2.16 9.46
C LEU A 130 -14.47 2.41 10.46
N LYS A 131 -15.71 2.09 10.08
CA LYS A 131 -16.88 2.22 10.96
C LYS A 131 -17.06 1.06 11.92
N GLU A 132 -16.33 -0.03 11.73
CA GLU A 132 -16.45 -1.22 12.58
C GLU A 132 -15.78 -1.05 13.96
#